data_389568e5fd7f4c789ae6280c9832115d
#
_entry.id   389568e5fd7f4c789ae6280c9832115d
#
_cell.length_a   1.000
_cell.length_b   1.000
_cell.length_c   1.000
_cell.angle_alpha   90.00
_cell.angle_beta   90.00
_cell.angle_gamma   90.00
#
_symmetry.space_group_name_H-M   'P 1'
#
loop_
_entity.id
_entity.type
_entity.pdbx_description
1 polymer ?
#
loop_
_entity_poly.entity_id
_entity_poly.type
_entity_poly.pdbx_seq_one_letter_code
_entity_poly.pdbx_strand_id
1 'polypeptide(L)'
;MRNFRQVGGARGRHAGGMNTLLYALTVLIWGTTWIAISFQLGVVPAPVSIAYRFWIAAAVLMAFLFVSRKPWWPPRQAWPYLFAQGIALFCVNFLCFYYASQWITSGLEAVVFSTAPLWNAINGRIFLGKPIKPQVMVGALLGLCGIVLLFAPQMAGHWHDSHTLWGLALTLCGTLCFSCGNLLSSRMQSMGLGLTPWLTNTWAMLIGSTTLGLAALALGMPFALDPSARYLGALLYLAIPGSVIGFTAYLMLVGRIGPDRAAYSTVLFPIVALTISTIYEGYHWTPLALCGLALVLAGNLLAFLPPSLRARLMGAT
;
A
#
# COMPACT_ATOMS: atom_id res chain seq x y z
N MET A 1 10.93 32.89 -38.12
CA MET A 1 10.09 31.79 -37.59
C MET A 1 10.89 30.46 -37.53
N ARG A 2 11.94 30.39 -36.73
CA ARG A 2 12.71 29.14 -36.46
C ARG A 2 13.28 29.24 -35.05
N ASN A 3 12.57 28.79 -34.02
CA ASN A 3 13.18 28.48 -32.69
C ASN A 3 12.18 28.02 -31.64
N PHE A 4 10.94 27.61 -32.01
CA PHE A 4 9.94 27.14 -31.03
C PHE A 4 9.85 25.60 -30.85
N ARG A 5 10.59 24.80 -31.67
CA ARG A 5 10.48 23.33 -31.64
C ARG A 5 11.49 22.58 -30.77
N GLN A 6 12.57 23.23 -30.29
CA GLN A 6 13.58 22.54 -29.50
C GLN A 6 13.38 22.57 -27.98
N VAL A 7 12.53 23.47 -27.44
CA VAL A 7 12.29 23.58 -25.99
C VAL A 7 11.29 22.51 -25.48
N GLY A 8 10.44 21.97 -26.33
CA GLY A 8 9.46 20.94 -25.97
C GLY A 8 10.06 19.55 -25.76
N GLY A 9 11.14 19.20 -26.46
CA GLY A 9 11.73 17.85 -26.43
C GLY A 9 12.55 17.53 -25.18
N ALA A 10 13.20 18.53 -24.58
CA ALA A 10 14.01 18.34 -23.37
C ALA A 10 13.12 18.24 -22.11
N ARG A 11 12.10 19.10 -22.00
CA ARG A 11 11.13 19.03 -20.87
C ARG A 11 10.34 17.73 -20.85
N GLY A 12 9.97 17.17 -22.00
CA GLY A 12 9.25 15.90 -22.10
C GLY A 12 10.10 14.69 -21.67
N ARG A 13 11.40 14.68 -22.00
CA ARG A 13 12.32 13.60 -21.60
C ARG A 13 12.65 13.63 -20.10
N HIS A 14 12.86 14.80 -19.51
CA HIS A 14 13.08 14.95 -18.06
C HIS A 14 11.82 14.59 -17.24
N ALA A 15 10.63 14.94 -17.74
CA ALA A 15 9.37 14.56 -17.09
C ALA A 15 9.14 13.03 -17.11
N GLY A 16 9.47 12.36 -18.22
CA GLY A 16 9.39 10.90 -18.35
C GLY A 16 10.36 10.19 -17.40
N GLY A 17 11.62 10.63 -17.32
CA GLY A 17 12.62 10.03 -16.43
C GLY A 17 12.26 10.15 -14.96
N MET A 18 11.75 11.31 -14.51
CA MET A 18 11.29 11.50 -13.13
C MET A 18 10.10 10.60 -12.78
N ASN A 19 9.13 10.46 -13.67
CA ASN A 19 7.98 9.58 -13.43
C ASN A 19 8.42 8.12 -13.31
N THR A 20 9.35 7.67 -14.16
CA THR A 20 9.92 6.32 -14.09
C THR A 20 10.68 6.11 -12.78
N LEU A 21 11.46 7.09 -12.32
CA LEU A 21 12.17 7.01 -11.05
C LEU A 21 11.20 6.89 -9.87
N LEU A 22 10.21 7.77 -9.80
CA LEU A 22 9.19 7.74 -8.73
C LEU A 22 8.42 6.41 -8.73
N TYR A 23 8.11 5.90 -9.92
CA TYR A 23 7.43 4.61 -10.08
C TYR A 23 8.31 3.47 -9.58
N ALA A 24 9.57 3.40 -10.01
CA ALA A 24 10.52 2.38 -9.58
C ALA A 24 10.79 2.46 -8.06
N LEU A 25 10.97 3.65 -7.50
CA LEU A 25 11.13 3.85 -6.05
C LEU A 25 9.92 3.33 -5.30
N THR A 26 8.70 3.66 -5.74
CA THR A 26 7.47 3.18 -5.09
C THR A 26 7.39 1.65 -5.12
N VAL A 27 7.64 1.05 -6.29
CA VAL A 27 7.60 -0.42 -6.46
C VAL A 27 8.64 -1.12 -5.58
N LEU A 28 9.89 -0.67 -5.63
CA LEU A 28 10.99 -1.30 -4.88
C LEU A 28 10.79 -1.13 -3.37
N ILE A 29 10.49 0.09 -2.92
CA ILE A 29 10.31 0.36 -1.50
C ILE A 29 9.13 -0.44 -0.96
N TRP A 30 7.95 -0.31 -1.54
CA TRP A 30 6.77 -1.00 -1.01
C TRP A 30 6.77 -2.50 -1.29
N GLY A 31 7.41 -2.97 -2.38
CA GLY A 31 7.62 -4.39 -2.60
C GLY A 31 8.50 -5.06 -1.54
N THR A 32 9.46 -4.31 -0.97
CA THR A 32 10.38 -4.81 0.06
C THR A 32 9.90 -4.54 1.50
N THR A 33 8.88 -3.70 1.72
CA THR A 33 8.37 -3.45 3.09
C THR A 33 7.68 -4.65 3.70
N TRP A 34 7.15 -5.57 2.90
CA TRP A 34 6.48 -6.77 3.38
C TRP A 34 7.41 -7.67 4.19
N ILE A 35 8.59 -7.99 3.69
CA ILE A 35 9.59 -8.79 4.43
C ILE A 35 10.09 -8.03 5.67
N ALA A 36 10.19 -6.71 5.60
CA ALA A 36 10.61 -5.92 6.76
C ALA A 36 9.56 -5.95 7.89
N ILE A 37 8.27 -6.14 7.58
CA ILE A 37 7.23 -6.39 8.59
C ILE A 37 7.50 -7.73 9.30
N SER A 38 7.77 -8.81 8.56
CA SER A 38 8.04 -10.11 9.17
C SER A 38 9.32 -10.10 10.04
N PHE A 39 10.29 -9.23 9.72
CA PHE A 39 11.48 -9.04 10.56
C PHE A 39 11.22 -8.34 11.89
N GLN A 40 10.07 -7.70 12.05
CA GLN A 40 9.67 -7.07 13.32
C GLN A 40 8.84 -8.00 14.23
N LEU A 41 8.47 -9.19 13.73
CA LEU A 41 7.70 -10.14 14.54
C LEU A 41 8.57 -10.81 15.60
N GLY A 42 8.00 -11.04 16.77
CA GLY A 42 8.63 -11.81 17.85
C GLY A 42 8.59 -11.08 19.19
N VAL A 43 9.67 -10.42 19.60
CA VAL A 43 9.86 -9.88 20.96
C VAL A 43 8.92 -8.71 21.26
N VAL A 44 8.76 -7.79 20.30
CA VAL A 44 7.95 -6.57 20.49
C VAL A 44 6.52 -6.83 20.02
N PRO A 45 5.50 -6.53 20.83
CA PRO A 45 4.11 -6.67 20.38
C PRO A 45 3.81 -5.86 19.11
N ALA A 46 3.03 -6.43 18.21
CA ALA A 46 2.71 -5.80 16.92
C ALA A 46 2.16 -4.37 17.07
N PRO A 47 1.20 -4.07 17.98
CA PRO A 47 0.71 -2.70 18.18
C PRO A 47 1.82 -1.71 18.57
N VAL A 48 2.79 -2.15 19.38
CA VAL A 48 3.93 -1.32 19.82
C VAL A 48 4.90 -1.07 18.65
N SER A 49 5.24 -2.12 17.90
CA SER A 49 6.10 -1.99 16.71
C SER A 49 5.50 -1.03 15.67
N ILE A 50 4.20 -1.12 15.41
CA ILE A 50 3.47 -0.23 14.50
C ILE A 50 3.46 1.20 15.06
N ALA A 51 3.25 1.38 16.37
CA ALA A 51 3.29 2.69 17.00
C ALA A 51 4.67 3.34 16.84
N TYR A 52 5.76 2.64 17.16
CA TYR A 52 7.13 3.14 16.96
C TYR A 52 7.39 3.54 15.50
N ARG A 53 7.01 2.70 14.54
CA ARG A 53 7.15 2.96 13.12
C ARG A 53 6.52 4.30 12.72
N PHE A 54 5.26 4.51 13.09
CA PHE A 54 4.53 5.69 12.64
C PHE A 54 4.76 6.93 13.49
N TRP A 55 5.19 6.80 14.76
CA TRP A 55 5.70 7.94 15.54
C TRP A 55 6.97 8.50 14.91
N ILE A 56 7.93 7.64 14.52
CA ILE A 56 9.14 8.06 13.81
C ILE A 56 8.77 8.71 12.48
N ALA A 57 7.92 8.08 11.68
CA ALA A 57 7.50 8.62 10.39
C ALA A 57 6.78 9.97 10.52
N ALA A 58 5.85 10.10 11.47
CA ALA A 58 5.14 11.34 11.74
C ALA A 58 6.09 12.45 12.22
N ALA A 59 7.05 12.12 13.09
CA ALA A 59 8.06 13.08 13.56
C ALA A 59 8.92 13.61 12.40
N VAL A 60 9.39 12.72 11.50
CA VAL A 60 10.17 13.11 10.32
C VAL A 60 9.35 13.99 9.37
N LEU A 61 8.10 13.62 9.10
CA LEU A 61 7.21 14.43 8.25
C LEU A 61 6.86 15.77 8.90
N MET A 62 6.63 15.80 10.21
CA MET A 62 6.37 17.04 10.95
C MET A 62 7.59 17.97 10.89
N ALA A 63 8.79 17.45 11.12
CA ALA A 63 10.04 18.20 10.97
C ALA A 63 10.20 18.74 9.54
N PHE A 64 9.87 17.94 8.52
CA PHE A 64 9.87 18.40 7.13
C PHE A 64 8.89 19.57 6.90
N LEU A 65 7.68 19.51 7.44
CA LEU A 65 6.70 20.60 7.32
C LEU A 65 7.21 21.89 7.95
N PHE A 66 7.81 21.80 9.16
CA PHE A 66 8.39 22.96 9.86
C PHE A 66 9.57 23.57 9.08
N VAL A 67 10.56 22.76 8.70
CA VAL A 67 11.75 23.23 7.97
C VAL A 67 11.36 23.82 6.62
N SER A 68 10.40 23.21 5.94
CA SER A 68 9.89 23.71 4.64
C SER A 68 8.90 24.87 4.77
N ARG A 69 8.64 25.37 5.99
CA ARG A 69 7.68 26.44 6.27
C ARG A 69 6.29 26.21 5.66
N LYS A 70 5.88 24.94 5.59
CA LYS A 70 4.56 24.55 5.09
C LYS A 70 3.52 24.58 6.22
N PRO A 71 2.22 24.74 5.89
CA PRO A 71 1.18 24.58 6.90
C PRO A 71 1.31 23.23 7.59
N TRP A 72 1.40 23.24 8.92
CA TRP A 72 1.58 22.02 9.73
C TRP A 72 0.35 21.69 10.58
N TRP A 73 -0.61 22.65 10.71
CA TRP A 73 -1.84 22.48 11.47
C TRP A 73 -3.04 22.39 10.54
N PRO A 74 -3.88 21.33 10.62
CA PRO A 74 -5.05 21.17 9.78
C PRO A 74 -6.22 22.03 10.28
N PRO A 75 -7.10 22.50 9.38
CA PRO A 75 -8.32 23.19 9.74
C PRO A 75 -9.30 22.25 10.48
N ARG A 76 -10.18 22.84 11.31
CA ARG A 76 -11.11 22.07 12.17
C ARG A 76 -11.95 21.05 11.40
N GLN A 77 -12.38 21.37 10.19
CA GLN A 77 -13.20 20.51 9.34
C GLN A 77 -12.48 19.21 8.90
N ALA A 78 -11.14 19.17 8.93
CA ALA A 78 -10.35 18.02 8.53
C ALA A 78 -10.26 16.93 9.61
N TRP A 79 -10.40 17.29 10.90
CA TRP A 79 -10.15 16.40 12.02
C TRP A 79 -10.95 15.10 12.00
N PRO A 80 -12.28 15.08 11.77
CA PRO A 80 -13.02 13.83 11.70
C PRO A 80 -12.47 12.86 10.62
N TYR A 81 -12.08 13.42 9.47
CA TYR A 81 -11.51 12.64 8.38
C TYR A 81 -10.09 12.15 8.70
N LEU A 82 -9.29 12.96 9.39
CA LEU A 82 -7.94 12.59 9.84
C LEU A 82 -7.99 11.47 10.87
N PHE A 83 -8.92 11.52 11.83
CA PHE A 83 -9.14 10.44 12.78
C PHE A 83 -9.56 9.15 12.06
N ALA A 84 -10.56 9.22 11.20
CA ALA A 84 -11.02 8.07 10.43
C ALA A 84 -9.90 7.49 9.55
N GLN A 85 -9.11 8.34 8.87
CA GLN A 85 -7.96 7.91 8.07
C GLN A 85 -6.87 7.29 8.96
N GLY A 86 -6.55 7.91 10.09
CA GLY A 86 -5.54 7.40 11.03
C GLY A 86 -5.89 6.00 11.53
N ILE A 87 -7.14 5.80 11.94
CA ILE A 87 -7.63 4.49 12.40
C ILE A 87 -7.65 3.48 11.25
N ALA A 88 -8.22 3.82 10.09
CA ALA A 88 -8.33 2.87 8.98
C ALA A 88 -6.96 2.51 8.40
N LEU A 89 -6.13 3.52 8.07
CA LEU A 89 -4.91 3.35 7.27
C LEU A 89 -3.68 3.03 8.13
N PHE A 90 -3.54 3.64 9.29
CA PHE A 90 -2.31 3.56 10.11
C PHE A 90 -2.48 2.81 11.44
N CYS A 91 -3.71 2.36 11.76
CA CYS A 91 -3.99 1.51 12.89
C CYS A 91 -4.46 0.13 12.41
N VAL A 92 -5.73 -0.02 12.04
CA VAL A 92 -6.35 -1.33 11.73
C VAL A 92 -5.70 -2.01 10.53
N ASN A 93 -5.41 -1.29 9.47
CA ASN A 93 -4.73 -1.83 8.28
C ASN A 93 -3.43 -2.55 8.65
N PHE A 94 -2.54 -1.88 9.39
CA PHE A 94 -1.26 -2.47 9.76
C PHE A 94 -1.37 -3.54 10.85
N LEU A 95 -2.32 -3.43 11.78
CA LEU A 95 -2.60 -4.54 12.70
C LEU A 95 -2.95 -5.81 11.94
N CYS A 96 -3.82 -5.70 10.94
CA CYS A 96 -4.20 -6.84 10.11
C CYS A 96 -2.97 -7.47 9.42
N PHE A 97 -2.08 -6.65 8.83
CA PHE A 97 -0.89 -7.18 8.16
C PHE A 97 0.12 -7.79 9.13
N TYR A 98 0.44 -7.12 10.26
CA TYR A 98 1.37 -7.68 11.23
C TYR A 98 0.88 -9.00 11.85
N TYR A 99 -0.43 -9.15 12.04
CA TYR A 99 -0.98 -10.44 12.49
C TYR A 99 -1.05 -11.46 11.37
N ALA A 100 -1.34 -11.07 10.13
CA ALA A 100 -1.33 -11.97 8.98
C ALA A 100 0.07 -12.55 8.70
N SER A 101 1.11 -11.72 8.82
CA SER A 101 2.52 -12.13 8.65
C SER A 101 2.99 -13.24 9.62
N GLN A 102 2.19 -13.56 10.64
CA GLN A 102 2.47 -14.70 11.52
C GLN A 102 2.06 -16.05 10.89
N TRP A 103 1.20 -16.02 9.89
CA TRP A 103 0.58 -17.23 9.32
C TRP A 103 0.81 -17.41 7.83
N ILE A 104 1.05 -16.34 7.09
CA ILE A 104 1.33 -16.39 5.66
C ILE A 104 2.60 -15.62 5.34
N THR A 105 3.28 -15.99 4.24
CA THR A 105 4.51 -15.32 3.83
C THR A 105 4.25 -13.89 3.33
N SER A 106 5.23 -13.03 3.51
CA SER A 106 5.17 -11.62 3.09
C SER A 106 4.89 -11.45 1.59
N GLY A 107 5.36 -12.40 0.77
CA GLY A 107 5.07 -12.42 -0.67
C GLY A 107 3.59 -12.63 -0.96
N LEU A 108 2.93 -13.54 -0.23
CA LEU A 108 1.50 -13.80 -0.38
C LEU A 108 0.64 -12.64 0.12
N GLU A 109 1.04 -11.99 1.21
CA GLU A 109 0.38 -10.74 1.65
C GLU A 109 0.40 -9.67 0.57
N ALA A 110 1.55 -9.47 -0.08
CA ALA A 110 1.68 -8.51 -1.17
C ALA A 110 0.77 -8.85 -2.37
N VAL A 111 0.60 -10.15 -2.67
CA VAL A 111 -0.33 -10.60 -3.73
C VAL A 111 -1.77 -10.27 -3.35
N VAL A 112 -2.21 -10.59 -2.14
CA VAL A 112 -3.56 -10.28 -1.66
C VAL A 112 -3.79 -8.76 -1.62
N PHE A 113 -2.80 -8.00 -1.15
CA PHE A 113 -2.85 -6.54 -1.16
C PHE A 113 -3.00 -5.95 -2.57
N SER A 114 -2.52 -6.64 -3.60
CA SER A 114 -2.72 -6.20 -4.99
C SER A 114 -4.18 -6.16 -5.44
N THR A 115 -5.12 -6.68 -4.63
CA THR A 115 -6.57 -6.49 -4.80
C THR A 115 -7.06 -5.10 -4.38
N ALA A 116 -6.22 -4.23 -3.82
CA ALA A 116 -6.58 -2.88 -3.39
C ALA A 116 -7.38 -2.06 -4.44
N PRO A 117 -7.09 -2.15 -5.74
CA PRO A 117 -7.89 -1.48 -6.77
C PRO A 117 -9.34 -1.95 -6.83
N LEU A 118 -9.60 -3.23 -6.59
CA LEU A 118 -10.98 -3.75 -6.49
C LEU A 118 -11.71 -3.11 -5.31
N TRP A 119 -11.06 -3.08 -4.14
CA TRP A 119 -11.63 -2.42 -2.96
C TRP A 119 -11.85 -0.93 -3.17
N ASN A 120 -10.93 -0.25 -3.88
CA ASN A 120 -11.10 1.16 -4.27
C ASN A 120 -12.32 1.36 -5.17
N ALA A 121 -12.58 0.45 -6.11
CA ALA A 121 -13.75 0.50 -6.98
C ALA A 121 -15.05 0.26 -6.20
N ILE A 122 -15.07 -0.73 -5.31
CA ILE A 122 -16.21 -1.05 -4.44
C ILE A 122 -16.52 0.14 -3.52
N ASN A 123 -15.53 0.65 -2.80
CA ASN A 123 -15.67 1.82 -1.93
C ASN A 123 -16.08 3.08 -2.71
N GLY A 124 -15.52 3.27 -3.91
CA GLY A 124 -15.92 4.35 -4.80
C GLY A 124 -17.39 4.24 -5.23
N ARG A 125 -17.90 3.02 -5.41
CA ARG A 125 -19.31 2.79 -5.70
C ARG A 125 -20.20 3.09 -4.50
N ILE A 126 -19.83 2.58 -3.32
CA ILE A 126 -20.64 2.68 -2.10
C ILE A 126 -20.68 4.13 -1.60
N PHE A 127 -19.54 4.79 -1.49
CA PHE A 127 -19.42 6.10 -0.82
C PHE A 127 -19.48 7.30 -1.76
N LEU A 128 -19.15 7.11 -3.05
CA LEU A 128 -19.10 8.20 -4.03
C LEU A 128 -20.06 8.01 -5.20
N GLY A 129 -20.86 6.93 -5.25
CA GLY A 129 -21.79 6.63 -6.32
C GLY A 129 -21.15 6.34 -7.69
N LYS A 130 -19.80 6.16 -7.75
CA LYS A 130 -19.08 5.93 -9.01
C LYS A 130 -19.42 4.55 -9.59
N PRO A 131 -19.72 4.43 -10.89
CA PRO A 131 -20.01 3.13 -11.49
C PRO A 131 -18.74 2.26 -11.52
N ILE A 132 -18.89 0.97 -11.19
CA ILE A 132 -17.80 -0.01 -11.36
C ILE A 132 -17.73 -0.38 -12.84
N LYS A 133 -16.57 -0.17 -13.45
CA LYS A 133 -16.35 -0.52 -14.86
C LYS A 133 -16.33 -2.05 -15.02
N PRO A 134 -16.95 -2.63 -16.07
CA PRO A 134 -16.96 -4.08 -16.29
C PRO A 134 -15.57 -4.72 -16.30
N GLN A 135 -14.57 -4.01 -16.84
CA GLN A 135 -13.17 -4.47 -16.84
C GLN A 135 -12.59 -4.66 -15.43
N VAL A 136 -13.03 -3.86 -14.45
CA VAL A 136 -12.62 -4.01 -13.05
C VAL A 136 -13.22 -5.28 -12.46
N MET A 137 -14.48 -5.63 -12.81
CA MET A 137 -15.11 -6.87 -12.38
C MET A 137 -14.40 -8.09 -12.95
N VAL A 138 -14.11 -8.11 -14.25
CA VAL A 138 -13.37 -9.21 -14.88
C VAL A 138 -11.96 -9.32 -14.30
N GLY A 139 -11.27 -8.20 -14.14
CA GLY A 139 -9.95 -8.16 -13.51
C GLY A 139 -9.97 -8.68 -12.07
N ALA A 140 -11.00 -8.35 -11.31
CA ALA A 140 -11.21 -8.85 -9.96
C ALA A 140 -11.41 -10.37 -9.90
N LEU A 141 -12.24 -10.92 -10.79
CA LEU A 141 -12.46 -12.37 -10.88
C LEU A 141 -11.17 -13.11 -11.22
N LEU A 142 -10.40 -12.62 -12.20
CA LEU A 142 -9.08 -13.18 -12.53
C LEU A 142 -8.13 -13.11 -11.34
N GLY A 143 -8.09 -11.97 -10.64
CA GLY A 143 -7.26 -11.79 -9.45
C GLY A 143 -7.63 -12.75 -8.32
N LEU A 144 -8.92 -12.92 -8.05
CA LEU A 144 -9.40 -13.87 -7.03
C LEU A 144 -9.07 -15.32 -7.40
N CYS A 145 -9.29 -15.73 -8.65
CA CYS A 145 -8.88 -17.05 -9.14
C CYS A 145 -7.36 -17.24 -8.98
N GLY A 146 -6.59 -16.22 -9.30
CA GLY A 146 -5.14 -16.23 -9.14
C GLY A 146 -4.69 -16.39 -7.68
N ILE A 147 -5.35 -15.72 -6.74
CA ILE A 147 -5.10 -15.87 -5.30
C ILE A 147 -5.40 -17.31 -4.85
N VAL A 148 -6.54 -17.87 -5.26
CA VAL A 148 -6.89 -19.26 -4.94
C VAL A 148 -5.80 -20.22 -5.42
N LEU A 149 -5.30 -20.06 -6.65
CA LEU A 149 -4.21 -20.91 -7.18
C LEU A 149 -2.88 -20.72 -6.44
N LEU A 150 -2.57 -19.48 -6.01
CA LEU A 150 -1.37 -19.20 -5.22
C LEU A 150 -1.38 -19.86 -3.85
N PHE A 151 -2.55 -19.89 -3.20
CA PHE A 151 -2.71 -20.52 -1.88
C PHE A 151 -2.97 -22.01 -1.95
N ALA A 152 -3.41 -22.55 -3.09
CA ALA A 152 -3.75 -23.96 -3.25
C ALA A 152 -2.64 -24.93 -2.80
N PRO A 153 -1.35 -24.71 -3.11
CA PRO A 153 -0.28 -25.60 -2.64
C PRO A 153 -0.11 -25.64 -1.12
N GLN A 154 -0.34 -24.51 -0.45
CA GLN A 154 -0.25 -24.40 1.01
C GLN A 154 -1.44 -25.05 1.72
N MET A 155 -2.61 -25.04 1.05
CA MET A 155 -3.83 -25.68 1.54
C MET A 155 -3.89 -27.17 1.19
N ALA A 156 -3.04 -27.66 0.26
CA ALA A 156 -3.03 -29.07 -0.14
C ALA A 156 -2.63 -29.98 1.04
N GLY A 157 -3.56 -30.78 1.53
CA GLY A 157 -3.39 -31.66 2.70
C GLY A 157 -3.79 -31.03 4.04
N HIS A 158 -4.07 -29.74 4.11
CA HIS A 158 -4.40 -28.99 5.35
C HIS A 158 -5.61 -28.06 5.15
N TRP A 159 -6.66 -28.50 4.44
CA TRP A 159 -7.90 -27.72 4.22
C TRP A 159 -8.57 -27.23 5.51
N HIS A 160 -8.16 -27.79 6.66
CA HIS A 160 -8.61 -27.39 7.99
C HIS A 160 -7.60 -26.51 8.72
N ASP A 161 -6.50 -26.11 8.10
CA ASP A 161 -5.57 -25.15 8.70
C ASP A 161 -6.20 -23.74 8.73
N SER A 162 -6.83 -23.49 9.87
CA SER A 162 -7.47 -22.20 10.13
C SER A 162 -6.48 -21.02 10.05
N HIS A 163 -5.19 -21.25 10.27
CA HIS A 163 -4.17 -20.20 10.32
C HIS A 163 -3.96 -19.51 8.96
N THR A 164 -3.81 -20.28 7.87
CA THR A 164 -3.69 -19.73 6.52
C THR A 164 -4.94 -18.92 6.12
N LEU A 165 -6.14 -19.44 6.44
CA LEU A 165 -7.40 -18.72 6.18
C LEU A 165 -7.51 -17.43 7.00
N TRP A 166 -7.08 -17.44 8.25
CA TRP A 166 -7.00 -16.23 9.07
C TRP A 166 -6.02 -15.21 8.51
N GLY A 167 -4.83 -15.64 8.07
CA GLY A 167 -3.85 -14.77 7.41
C GLY A 167 -4.42 -14.11 6.16
N LEU A 168 -5.11 -14.89 5.31
CA LEU A 168 -5.79 -14.38 4.12
C LEU A 168 -6.90 -13.38 4.49
N ALA A 169 -7.77 -13.73 5.44
CA ALA A 169 -8.88 -12.88 5.87
C ALA A 169 -8.37 -11.55 6.46
N LEU A 170 -7.34 -11.58 7.29
CA LEU A 170 -6.72 -10.39 7.85
C LEU A 170 -6.10 -9.53 6.75
N THR A 171 -5.40 -10.12 5.79
CA THR A 171 -4.80 -9.35 4.69
C THR A 171 -5.88 -8.69 3.81
N LEU A 172 -6.98 -9.37 3.53
CA LEU A 172 -8.14 -8.78 2.83
C LEU A 172 -8.77 -7.64 3.63
N CYS A 173 -8.98 -7.84 4.93
CA CYS A 173 -9.50 -6.80 5.84
C CYS A 173 -8.56 -5.58 5.88
N GLY A 174 -7.25 -5.81 6.03
CA GLY A 174 -6.24 -4.76 5.96
C GLY A 174 -6.29 -4.00 4.64
N THR A 175 -6.41 -4.71 3.52
CA THR A 175 -6.50 -4.10 2.19
C THR A 175 -7.79 -3.27 2.03
N LEU A 176 -8.91 -3.71 2.59
CA LEU A 176 -10.13 -2.92 2.64
C LEU A 176 -9.94 -1.64 3.46
N CYS A 177 -9.32 -1.74 4.65
CA CYS A 177 -9.00 -0.57 5.49
C CYS A 177 -8.06 0.41 4.78
N PHE A 178 -7.07 -0.09 4.04
CA PHE A 178 -6.22 0.73 3.18
C PHE A 178 -7.03 1.49 2.14
N SER A 179 -7.95 0.83 1.46
CA SER A 179 -8.84 1.46 0.48
C SER A 179 -9.73 2.54 1.11
N CYS A 180 -10.30 2.28 2.30
CA CYS A 180 -11.07 3.29 3.04
C CYS A 180 -10.22 4.52 3.37
N GLY A 181 -8.98 4.32 3.84
CA GLY A 181 -8.05 5.40 4.13
C GLY A 181 -7.68 6.24 2.91
N ASN A 182 -7.49 5.59 1.75
CA ASN A 182 -7.26 6.28 0.48
C ASN A 182 -8.48 7.11 0.04
N LEU A 183 -9.69 6.58 0.21
CA LEU A 183 -10.92 7.31 -0.09
C LEU A 183 -11.05 8.56 0.78
N LEU A 184 -10.79 8.43 2.10
CA LEU A 184 -10.79 9.56 3.04
C LEU A 184 -9.75 10.61 2.66
N SER A 185 -8.53 10.19 2.30
CA SER A 185 -7.48 11.09 1.80
C SER A 185 -7.93 11.85 0.54
N SER A 186 -8.51 11.13 -0.43
CA SER A 186 -9.04 11.74 -1.65
C SER A 186 -10.17 12.73 -1.36
N ARG A 187 -11.07 12.39 -0.42
CA ARG A 187 -12.15 13.28 0.00
C ARG A 187 -11.61 14.56 0.62
N MET A 188 -10.65 14.47 1.54
CA MET A 188 -10.02 15.63 2.17
C MET A 188 -9.36 16.56 1.15
N GLN A 189 -8.66 16.00 0.15
CA GLN A 189 -8.04 16.79 -0.91
C GLN A 189 -9.08 17.52 -1.78
N SER A 190 -10.29 16.96 -1.96
CA SER A 190 -11.37 17.58 -2.72
C SER A 190 -12.17 18.65 -1.96
N MET A 191 -11.94 18.82 -0.65
CA MET A 191 -12.66 19.80 0.17
C MET A 191 -12.26 21.28 -0.08
N GLY A 192 -11.22 21.52 -0.87
CA GLY A 192 -10.77 22.90 -1.14
C GLY A 192 -10.13 23.63 0.05
N LEU A 193 -9.74 22.89 1.11
CA LEU A 193 -9.19 23.43 2.36
C LEU A 193 -7.66 23.58 2.33
N GLY A 194 -7.02 23.47 1.18
CA GLY A 194 -5.56 23.53 1.07
C GLY A 194 -4.84 22.33 1.72
N LEU A 195 -5.55 21.24 1.98
CA LEU A 195 -5.00 20.02 2.58
C LEU A 195 -4.07 19.32 1.61
N THR A 196 -2.79 19.29 1.95
CA THR A 196 -1.80 18.53 1.19
C THR A 196 -1.71 17.11 1.73
N PRO A 197 -1.37 16.11 0.88
CA PRO A 197 -1.12 14.74 1.33
C PRO A 197 -0.07 14.64 2.45
N TRP A 198 0.94 15.50 2.43
CA TRP A 198 1.95 15.59 3.48
C TRP A 198 1.33 15.88 4.85
N LEU A 199 0.53 16.94 4.91
CA LEU A 199 -0.14 17.34 6.13
C LEU A 199 -1.11 16.28 6.65
N THR A 200 -1.94 15.72 5.75
CA THR A 200 -2.94 14.73 6.14
C THR A 200 -2.30 13.42 6.59
N ASN A 201 -1.24 12.94 5.91
CA ASN A 201 -0.53 11.73 6.32
C ASN A 201 0.23 11.92 7.64
N THR A 202 0.87 13.08 7.86
CA THR A 202 1.53 13.36 9.15
C THR A 202 0.58 13.19 10.32
N TRP A 203 -0.57 13.83 10.27
CA TRP A 203 -1.57 13.76 11.34
C TRP A 203 -2.27 12.41 11.43
N ALA A 204 -2.59 11.79 10.30
CA ALA A 204 -3.19 10.47 10.30
C ALA A 204 -2.23 9.39 10.86
N MET A 205 -0.94 9.45 10.53
CA MET A 205 0.08 8.59 11.11
C MET A 205 0.20 8.80 12.62
N LEU A 206 0.25 10.06 13.07
CA LEU A 206 0.33 10.41 14.50
C LEU A 206 -0.91 9.92 15.25
N ILE A 207 -2.10 10.12 14.72
CA ILE A 207 -3.36 9.66 15.33
C ILE A 207 -3.39 8.13 15.40
N GLY A 208 -3.15 7.44 14.27
CA GLY A 208 -3.18 5.97 14.22
C GLY A 208 -2.17 5.33 15.16
N SER A 209 -0.93 5.82 15.17
CA SER A 209 0.13 5.31 16.05
C SER A 209 -0.14 5.60 17.52
N THR A 210 -0.64 6.79 17.84
CA THR A 210 -0.98 7.15 19.22
C THR A 210 -2.17 6.31 19.73
N THR A 211 -3.17 6.05 18.88
CA THR A 211 -4.27 5.14 19.22
C THR A 211 -3.75 3.75 19.54
N LEU A 212 -2.82 3.21 18.72
CA LEU A 212 -2.20 1.91 18.98
C LEU A 212 -1.36 1.91 20.25
N GLY A 213 -0.57 2.96 20.47
CA GLY A 213 0.23 3.10 21.69
C GLY A 213 -0.64 3.14 22.95
N LEU A 214 -1.73 3.91 22.92
CA LEU A 214 -2.67 3.98 24.05
C LEU A 214 -3.41 2.65 24.27
N ALA A 215 -3.81 1.96 23.18
CA ALA A 215 -4.42 0.64 23.28
C ALA A 215 -3.43 -0.39 23.87
N ALA A 216 -2.18 -0.40 23.42
CA ALA A 216 -1.14 -1.27 23.95
C ALA A 216 -0.90 -1.01 25.45
N LEU A 217 -0.84 0.27 25.84
CA LEU A 217 -0.70 0.66 27.25
C LEU A 217 -1.90 0.18 28.08
N ALA A 218 -3.12 0.40 27.62
CA ALA A 218 -4.34 -0.03 28.30
C ALA A 218 -4.44 -1.55 28.47
N LEU A 219 -3.86 -2.31 27.51
CA LEU A 219 -3.79 -3.78 27.55
C LEU A 219 -2.57 -4.31 28.32
N GLY A 220 -1.77 -3.44 28.93
CA GLY A 220 -0.58 -3.83 29.70
C GLY A 220 0.55 -4.41 28.83
N MET A 221 0.57 -4.13 27.53
CA MET A 221 1.62 -4.62 26.65
C MET A 221 2.96 -3.92 26.95
N PRO A 222 4.08 -4.66 26.98
CA PRO A 222 5.38 -4.07 27.25
C PRO A 222 5.83 -3.17 26.09
N PHE A 223 6.22 -1.93 26.40
CA PHE A 223 6.91 -1.04 25.48
C PHE A 223 8.42 -1.37 25.46
N ALA A 224 8.72 -2.63 25.12
CA ALA A 224 10.08 -3.09 24.96
C ALA A 224 10.61 -2.65 23.58
N LEU A 225 11.94 -2.50 23.48
CA LEU A 225 12.64 -2.33 22.21
C LEU A 225 13.56 -3.54 22.03
N ASP A 226 13.42 -4.25 20.94
CA ASP A 226 14.37 -5.30 20.56
C ASP A 226 15.64 -4.64 20.04
N PRO A 227 16.81 -4.80 20.72
CA PRO A 227 18.05 -4.17 20.31
C PRO A 227 18.73 -4.87 19.14
N SER A 228 18.15 -5.94 18.59
CA SER A 228 18.70 -6.67 17.47
C SER A 228 18.81 -5.76 16.22
N ALA A 229 19.91 -5.88 15.49
CA ALA A 229 20.11 -5.14 14.24
C ALA A 229 19.00 -5.46 13.21
N ARG A 230 18.43 -6.66 13.25
CA ARG A 230 17.33 -7.08 12.39
C ARG A 230 16.06 -6.26 12.67
N TYR A 231 15.66 -6.15 13.94
CA TYR A 231 14.46 -5.41 14.33
C TYR A 231 14.64 -3.89 14.11
N LEU A 232 15.76 -3.33 14.62
CA LEU A 232 16.02 -1.89 14.50
C LEU A 232 16.18 -1.46 13.04
N GLY A 233 16.89 -2.26 12.24
CA GLY A 233 17.03 -2.02 10.80
C GLY A 233 15.67 -2.06 10.09
N ALA A 234 14.82 -3.05 10.40
CA ALA A 234 13.48 -3.14 9.86
C ALA A 234 12.61 -1.95 10.30
N LEU A 235 12.67 -1.56 11.58
CA LEU A 235 11.91 -0.41 12.12
C LEU A 235 12.27 0.89 11.38
N LEU A 236 13.56 1.20 11.27
CA LEU A 236 14.03 2.40 10.58
C LEU A 236 13.73 2.35 9.08
N TYR A 237 13.89 1.19 8.46
CA TYR A 237 13.53 0.99 7.06
C TYR A 237 12.04 1.19 6.81
N LEU A 238 11.18 0.61 7.63
CA LEU A 238 9.73 0.77 7.52
C LEU A 238 9.27 2.20 7.83
N ALA A 239 9.89 2.86 8.81
CA ALA A 239 9.54 4.23 9.19
C ALA A 239 9.97 5.25 8.11
N ILE A 240 11.22 5.21 7.66
CA ILE A 240 11.78 6.26 6.79
C ILE A 240 11.63 5.89 5.30
N PRO A 241 12.29 4.88 4.74
CA PRO A 241 12.04 4.49 3.35
C PRO A 241 10.60 4.10 3.10
N GLY A 242 10.03 3.20 3.89
CA GLY A 242 8.71 2.63 3.68
C GLY A 242 7.57 3.62 3.84
N SER A 243 7.60 4.43 4.90
CA SER A 243 6.50 5.34 5.21
C SER A 243 6.75 6.76 4.69
N VAL A 244 7.90 7.40 5.00
CA VAL A 244 8.15 8.77 4.57
C VAL A 244 8.45 8.85 3.07
N ILE A 245 9.45 8.12 2.59
CA ILE A 245 9.90 8.21 1.19
C ILE A 245 8.88 7.54 0.26
N GLY A 246 8.40 6.34 0.60
CA GLY A 246 7.47 5.57 -0.23
C GLY A 246 6.16 6.31 -0.47
N PHE A 247 5.49 6.80 0.59
CA PHE A 247 4.27 7.60 0.43
C PHE A 247 4.53 8.90 -0.33
N THR A 248 5.70 9.53 -0.09
CA THR A 248 6.08 10.73 -0.84
C THR A 248 6.21 10.47 -2.32
N ALA A 249 6.98 9.46 -2.70
CA ALA A 249 7.20 9.09 -4.10
C ALA A 249 5.87 8.75 -4.77
N TYR A 250 5.01 7.97 -4.10
CA TYR A 250 3.69 7.61 -4.59
C TYR A 250 2.77 8.83 -4.78
N LEU A 251 2.71 9.74 -3.80
CA LEU A 251 1.86 10.91 -3.89
C LEU A 251 2.34 11.91 -4.96
N MET A 252 3.67 12.06 -5.11
CA MET A 252 4.23 12.83 -6.21
C MET A 252 3.88 12.18 -7.57
N LEU A 253 3.93 10.86 -7.65
CA LEU A 253 3.54 10.12 -8.85
C LEU A 253 2.05 10.33 -9.16
N VAL A 254 1.17 10.21 -8.16
CA VAL A 254 -0.28 10.50 -8.28
C VAL A 254 -0.51 11.92 -8.81
N GLY A 255 0.18 12.91 -8.26
CA GLY A 255 0.06 14.31 -8.70
C GLY A 255 0.53 14.54 -10.15
N ARG A 256 1.48 13.73 -10.66
CA ARG A 256 2.07 13.89 -12.00
C ARG A 256 1.33 13.13 -13.09
N ILE A 257 0.90 11.89 -12.81
CA ILE A 257 0.30 11.00 -13.82
C ILE A 257 -1.15 10.60 -13.52
N GLY A 258 -1.69 11.07 -12.40
CA GLY A 258 -3.03 10.74 -11.93
C GLY A 258 -3.08 9.45 -11.08
N PRO A 259 -4.12 9.30 -10.23
CA PRO A 259 -4.25 8.17 -9.31
C PRO A 259 -4.38 6.84 -10.04
N ASP A 260 -5.13 6.77 -11.13
CA ASP A 260 -5.35 5.54 -11.89
C ASP A 260 -4.03 4.99 -12.45
N ARG A 261 -3.16 5.85 -12.99
CA ARG A 261 -1.86 5.43 -13.54
C ARG A 261 -0.84 5.13 -12.45
N ALA A 262 -0.86 5.87 -11.35
CA ALA A 262 0.01 5.59 -10.21
C ALA A 262 -0.31 4.24 -9.57
N ALA A 263 -1.59 3.85 -9.55
CA ALA A 263 -2.04 2.56 -9.02
C ALA A 263 -1.45 1.34 -9.75
N TYR A 264 -0.96 1.48 -11.00
CA TYR A 264 -0.24 0.37 -11.66
C TYR A 264 1.01 -0.08 -10.89
N SER A 265 1.57 0.78 -10.03
CA SER A 265 2.71 0.38 -9.20
C SER A 265 2.37 -0.81 -8.30
N THR A 266 1.13 -0.91 -7.82
CA THR A 266 0.70 -2.02 -6.94
C THR A 266 0.70 -3.38 -7.63
N VAL A 267 0.60 -3.40 -8.97
CA VAL A 267 0.66 -4.64 -9.77
C VAL A 267 2.06 -5.28 -9.71
N LEU A 268 3.10 -4.47 -9.54
CA LEU A 268 4.48 -4.96 -9.52
C LEU A 268 4.96 -5.35 -8.11
N PHE A 269 4.26 -4.94 -7.04
CA PHE A 269 4.64 -5.30 -5.66
C PHE A 269 4.73 -6.82 -5.45
N PRO A 270 3.77 -7.64 -5.91
CA PRO A 270 3.86 -9.08 -5.74
C PRO A 270 5.11 -9.70 -6.34
N ILE A 271 5.57 -9.20 -7.48
CA ILE A 271 6.78 -9.73 -8.14
C ILE A 271 7.99 -9.53 -7.23
N VAL A 272 8.17 -8.31 -6.71
CA VAL A 272 9.28 -7.99 -5.80
C VAL A 272 9.15 -8.77 -4.50
N ALA A 273 7.95 -8.75 -3.89
CA ALA A 273 7.71 -9.38 -2.59
C ALA A 273 7.86 -10.91 -2.65
N LEU A 274 7.30 -11.59 -3.66
CA LEU A 274 7.46 -13.04 -3.82
C LEU A 274 8.90 -13.45 -4.12
N THR A 275 9.64 -12.65 -4.90
CA THR A 275 11.07 -12.90 -5.13
C THR A 275 11.85 -12.84 -3.81
N ILE A 276 11.56 -11.87 -2.96
CA ILE A 276 12.21 -11.73 -1.65
C ILE A 276 11.75 -12.84 -0.70
N SER A 277 10.46 -13.18 -0.68
CA SER A 277 9.90 -14.28 0.11
C SER A 277 10.52 -15.62 -0.26
N THR A 278 10.86 -15.84 -1.54
CA THR A 278 11.61 -17.02 -1.98
C THR A 278 12.99 -17.11 -1.32
N ILE A 279 13.68 -15.98 -1.16
CA ILE A 279 15.04 -15.94 -0.62
C ILE A 279 15.05 -16.06 0.92
N TYR A 280 14.12 -15.35 1.60
CA TYR A 280 14.17 -15.15 3.05
C TYR A 280 13.16 -15.98 3.85
N GLU A 281 12.05 -16.40 3.22
CA GLU A 281 10.96 -17.13 3.89
C GLU A 281 10.78 -18.56 3.34
N GLY A 282 11.61 -18.98 2.38
CA GLY A 282 11.54 -20.31 1.79
C GLY A 282 10.27 -20.54 0.97
N TYR A 283 9.72 -19.48 0.33
CA TYR A 283 8.58 -19.67 -0.55
C TYR A 283 8.93 -20.55 -1.75
N HIS A 284 8.19 -21.64 -1.93
CA HIS A 284 8.42 -22.60 -3.02
C HIS A 284 7.50 -22.35 -4.20
N TRP A 285 8.10 -22.12 -5.35
CA TRP A 285 7.37 -21.97 -6.60
C TRP A 285 6.83 -23.31 -7.10
N THR A 286 5.52 -23.36 -7.31
CA THR A 286 4.87 -24.47 -8.00
C THR A 286 4.29 -23.99 -9.33
N PRO A 287 4.00 -24.89 -10.30
CA PRO A 287 3.31 -24.48 -11.53
C PRO A 287 1.98 -23.78 -11.26
N LEU A 288 1.23 -24.21 -10.23
CA LEU A 288 0.00 -23.55 -9.81
C LEU A 288 0.25 -22.12 -9.31
N ALA A 289 1.30 -21.92 -8.51
CA ALA A 289 1.66 -20.59 -8.00
C ALA A 289 2.05 -19.64 -9.15
N LEU A 290 2.78 -20.13 -10.14
CA LEU A 290 3.13 -19.34 -11.33
C LEU A 290 1.88 -18.93 -12.14
N CYS A 291 0.97 -19.89 -12.38
CA CYS A 291 -0.31 -19.61 -13.02
C CYS A 291 -1.14 -18.61 -12.20
N GLY A 292 -1.17 -18.79 -10.88
CA GLY A 292 -1.87 -17.89 -9.96
C GLY A 292 -1.33 -16.46 -10.03
N LEU A 293 -0.02 -16.29 -9.97
CA LEU A 293 0.63 -14.97 -10.12
C LEU A 293 0.30 -14.34 -11.48
N ALA A 294 0.39 -15.12 -12.57
CA ALA A 294 0.07 -14.64 -13.90
C ALA A 294 -1.39 -14.14 -13.99
N LEU A 295 -2.34 -14.86 -13.39
CA LEU A 295 -3.76 -14.44 -13.34
C LEU A 295 -3.95 -13.17 -12.50
N VAL A 296 -3.30 -13.05 -11.34
CA VAL A 296 -3.36 -11.82 -10.52
C VAL A 296 -2.83 -10.63 -11.30
N LEU A 297 -1.67 -10.77 -11.93
CA LEU A 297 -1.06 -9.70 -12.72
C LEU A 297 -1.92 -9.33 -13.92
N ALA A 298 -2.44 -10.32 -14.65
CA ALA A 298 -3.34 -10.10 -15.79
C ALA A 298 -4.65 -9.43 -15.36
N GLY A 299 -5.24 -9.87 -14.25
CA GLY A 299 -6.46 -9.27 -13.68
C GLY A 299 -6.26 -7.81 -13.30
N ASN A 300 -5.18 -7.51 -12.59
CA ASN A 300 -4.81 -6.13 -12.23
C ASN A 300 -4.53 -5.28 -13.48
N LEU A 301 -3.76 -5.79 -14.44
CA LEU A 301 -3.49 -5.10 -15.70
C LEU A 301 -4.80 -4.77 -16.44
N LEU A 302 -5.71 -5.73 -16.57
CA LEU A 302 -7.00 -5.55 -17.23
C LEU A 302 -7.86 -4.49 -16.53
N ALA A 303 -7.89 -4.50 -15.18
CA ALA A 303 -8.65 -3.52 -14.40
C ALA A 303 -8.22 -2.07 -14.67
N PHE A 304 -6.94 -1.85 -14.99
CA PHE A 304 -6.35 -0.53 -15.21
C PHE A 304 -6.14 -0.16 -16.68
N LEU A 305 -6.40 -1.05 -17.64
CA LEU A 305 -6.18 -0.77 -19.05
C LEU A 305 -6.93 0.51 -19.49
N PRO A 306 -6.21 1.52 -20.02
CA PRO A 306 -6.84 2.71 -20.56
C PRO A 306 -7.69 2.35 -21.78
N PRO A 307 -8.82 3.08 -22.01
CA PRO A 307 -9.74 2.78 -23.12
C PRO A 307 -9.07 2.74 -24.49
N SER A 308 -8.08 3.59 -24.73
CA SER A 308 -7.33 3.66 -25.98
C SER A 308 -6.50 2.41 -26.27
N LEU A 309 -5.89 1.82 -25.25
CA LEU A 309 -5.09 0.60 -25.40
C LEU A 309 -5.99 -0.64 -25.53
N ARG A 310 -7.13 -0.62 -24.82
CA ARG A 310 -8.14 -1.65 -24.89
C ARG A 310 -8.75 -1.75 -26.32
N ALA A 311 -9.11 -0.61 -26.92
CA ALA A 311 -9.64 -0.59 -28.27
C ALA A 311 -8.65 -1.22 -29.27
N ARG A 312 -7.35 -0.94 -29.12
CA ARG A 312 -6.30 -1.55 -29.97
C ARG A 312 -6.16 -3.07 -29.75
N LEU A 313 -6.24 -3.55 -28.49
CA LEU A 313 -6.09 -4.98 -28.17
C LEU A 313 -7.33 -5.80 -28.56
N MET A 314 -8.51 -5.19 -28.60
CA MET A 314 -9.76 -5.86 -28.98
C MET A 314 -10.08 -5.72 -30.49
N GLY A 315 -9.15 -5.20 -31.30
CA GLY A 315 -9.35 -5.09 -32.75
C GLY A 315 -10.47 -4.14 -33.18
N ALA A 316 -10.93 -3.26 -32.29
CA ALA A 316 -11.87 -2.21 -32.60
C ALA A 316 -11.08 -0.98 -33.09
N THR A 317 -10.67 -1.02 -34.35
CA THR A 317 -10.18 0.14 -35.12
C THR A 317 -11.35 0.92 -35.71
#